data_28b3834dc48bd83a95b71d43db7a1e63
#
_entry.id   28b3834dc48bd83a95b71d43db7a1e63
#
_cell.length_a   1.000
_cell.length_b   1.000
_cell.length_c   1.000
_cell.angle_alpha   90.00
_cell.angle_beta   90.00
_cell.angle_gamma   90.00
#
_symmetry.space_group_name_H-M   'P 1'
#
loop_
_entity.id
_entity.type
_entity.pdbx_description
1 polymer ?
#
loop_
_entity_poly.entity_id
_entity_poly.type
_entity_poly.pdbx_seq_one_letter_code
_entity_poly.pdbx_strand_id
1 'polypeptide(L)'
;PLMSLFFIGLLFNFKKFHKDKAVITVFSATILFITYSCWCWWYGGSFSARALIDYYAIFAIPIAIVLHQVFVTKKAYLKVIIPIVISGFIYLNQVQLFQYRSGLLHWDSMTKEVYWEMFLKTDPDQETKKRYLGFLERPNYKLAKQGDR
;
A
#
# COMPACT_ATOMS: atom_id res chain seq x y z
N PRO A 1 2.34 1.83 2.48
CA PRO A 1 1.98 2.18 3.88
C PRO A 1 1.26 3.53 3.98
N LEU A 2 1.70 4.60 3.27
CA LEU A 2 1.04 5.92 3.34
C LEU A 2 -0.44 5.89 2.94
N MET A 3 -0.84 4.99 2.07
CA MET A 3 -2.24 4.83 1.67
C MET A 3 -3.17 4.39 2.82
N SER A 4 -2.65 3.83 3.92
CA SER A 4 -3.48 3.57 5.10
C SER A 4 -4.08 4.84 5.71
N LEU A 5 -3.43 6.00 5.56
CA LEU A 5 -3.96 7.29 5.99
C LEU A 5 -5.21 7.70 5.22
N PHE A 6 -5.36 7.25 3.98
CA PHE A 6 -6.58 7.46 3.19
C PHE A 6 -7.80 6.84 3.86
N PHE A 7 -7.72 5.56 4.29
CA PHE A 7 -8.82 4.90 5.00
C PHE A 7 -9.16 5.60 6.31
N ILE A 8 -8.14 6.02 7.06
CA ILE A 8 -8.32 6.83 8.27
C ILE A 8 -9.04 8.14 7.91
N GLY A 9 -8.62 8.80 6.84
CA GLY A 9 -9.25 10.04 6.35
C GLY A 9 -10.73 9.86 5.99
N LEU A 10 -11.08 8.78 5.34
CA LEU A 10 -12.48 8.45 5.06
C LEU A 10 -13.30 8.30 6.34
N LEU A 11 -12.77 7.63 7.36
CA LEU A 11 -13.47 7.45 8.64
C LEU A 11 -13.68 8.77 9.39
N PHE A 12 -12.67 9.63 9.45
CA PHE A 12 -12.78 10.94 10.10
C PHE A 12 -13.69 11.90 9.36
N ASN A 13 -13.80 11.74 8.08
CA ASN A 13 -14.55 12.62 7.20
C ASN A 13 -16.06 12.57 7.44
N PHE A 14 -16.63 11.48 7.95
CA PHE A 14 -18.08 11.29 8.10
C PHE A 14 -18.81 12.32 8.96
N LYS A 15 -18.10 13.09 9.80
CA LYS A 15 -18.76 13.99 10.76
C LYS A 15 -18.98 15.44 10.32
N LYS A 16 -18.30 15.96 9.31
CA LYS A 16 -18.28 17.41 9.04
C LYS A 16 -18.71 17.90 7.63
N PHE A 17 -18.79 17.04 6.61
CA PHE A 17 -19.14 17.41 5.25
C PHE A 17 -20.13 16.42 4.63
N HIS A 18 -21.40 16.73 4.56
CA HIS A 18 -22.41 15.72 4.25
C HIS A 18 -22.47 15.28 2.78
N LYS A 19 -22.31 16.16 1.80
CA LYS A 19 -22.52 15.82 0.38
C LYS A 19 -21.23 15.43 -0.34
N ASP A 20 -20.19 16.25 -0.30
CA ASP A 20 -18.94 16.01 -1.05
C ASP A 20 -18.18 14.78 -0.57
N LYS A 21 -18.35 14.45 0.70
CA LYS A 21 -17.76 13.26 1.32
C LYS A 21 -18.42 11.97 0.89
N ALA A 22 -19.73 11.95 0.80
CA ALA A 22 -20.44 10.79 0.32
C ALA A 22 -19.98 10.46 -1.12
N VAL A 23 -19.85 11.48 -1.97
CA VAL A 23 -19.35 11.31 -3.34
C VAL A 23 -17.93 10.75 -3.36
N ILE A 24 -16.99 11.34 -2.60
CA ILE A 24 -15.60 10.85 -2.55
C ILE A 24 -15.54 9.44 -1.99
N THR A 25 -16.32 9.15 -0.94
CA THR A 25 -16.33 7.81 -0.32
C THR A 25 -16.90 6.76 -1.28
N VAL A 26 -18.05 7.04 -1.90
CA VAL A 26 -18.68 6.12 -2.85
C VAL A 26 -17.78 5.90 -4.06
N PHE A 27 -17.22 6.97 -4.63
CA PHE A 27 -16.30 6.88 -5.76
C PHE A 27 -15.05 6.05 -5.41
N SER A 28 -14.42 6.32 -4.27
CA SER A 28 -13.25 5.58 -3.82
C SER A 28 -13.56 4.10 -3.55
N ALA A 29 -14.69 3.82 -2.91
CA ALA A 29 -15.14 2.45 -2.67
C ALA A 29 -15.41 1.70 -3.98
N THR A 30 -16.04 2.37 -4.96
CA THR A 30 -16.29 1.80 -6.29
C THR A 30 -14.99 1.46 -7.01
N ILE A 31 -14.00 2.37 -7.02
CA ILE A 31 -12.68 2.11 -7.62
C ILE A 31 -12.00 0.93 -6.96
N LEU A 32 -11.95 0.90 -5.62
CA LEU A 32 -11.35 -0.20 -4.88
C LEU A 32 -12.06 -1.51 -5.20
N PHE A 33 -13.40 -1.52 -5.19
CA PHE A 33 -14.19 -2.70 -5.51
C PHE A 33 -13.90 -3.21 -6.92
N ILE A 34 -13.93 -2.35 -7.94
CA ILE A 34 -13.63 -2.73 -9.33
C ILE A 34 -12.20 -3.28 -9.43
N THR A 35 -11.22 -2.57 -8.83
CA THR A 35 -9.81 -2.98 -8.90
C THR A 35 -9.59 -4.34 -8.27
N TYR A 36 -10.11 -4.58 -7.06
CA TYR A 36 -9.95 -5.85 -6.35
C TYR A 36 -10.83 -6.98 -6.88
N SER A 37 -11.85 -6.67 -7.66
CA SER A 37 -12.67 -7.68 -8.35
C SER A 37 -11.98 -8.23 -9.61
N CYS A 38 -10.94 -7.56 -10.12
CA CYS A 38 -10.16 -8.07 -11.24
C CYS A 38 -9.32 -9.29 -10.82
N TRP A 39 -9.26 -10.32 -11.66
CA TRP A 39 -8.48 -11.52 -11.39
C TRP A 39 -6.98 -11.25 -11.20
N CYS A 40 -6.46 -10.17 -11.78
CA CYS A 40 -5.07 -9.74 -11.70
C CYS A 40 -4.98 -8.30 -11.16
N TRP A 41 -5.59 -8.06 -9.99
CA TRP A 41 -5.65 -6.74 -9.37
C TRP A 41 -4.28 -6.12 -9.06
N TRP A 42 -3.24 -6.94 -8.85
CA TRP A 42 -1.86 -6.49 -8.63
C TRP A 42 -1.13 -6.06 -9.91
N TYR A 43 -1.77 -6.22 -11.08
CA TYR A 43 -1.27 -5.79 -12.37
C TYR A 43 0.04 -6.45 -12.83
N GLY A 44 0.25 -7.72 -12.54
CA GLY A 44 1.40 -8.57 -12.87
C GLY A 44 2.62 -7.85 -13.46
N GLY A 45 3.77 -7.95 -12.84
CA GLY A 45 4.99 -7.30 -13.33
C GLY A 45 5.20 -5.87 -12.86
N SER A 46 4.44 -5.38 -11.88
CA SER A 46 4.64 -4.05 -11.32
C SER A 46 4.80 -4.05 -9.81
N PHE A 47 5.52 -3.05 -9.30
CA PHE A 47 5.65 -2.82 -7.87
C PHE A 47 4.38 -2.17 -7.31
N SER A 48 3.81 -2.78 -6.25
CA SER A 48 2.62 -2.27 -5.55
C SER A 48 1.34 -2.26 -6.42
N ALA A 49 0.28 -1.66 -5.93
CA ALA A 49 -1.02 -1.57 -6.60
C ALA A 49 -1.01 -0.48 -7.69
N ARG A 50 -0.33 -0.72 -8.81
CA ARG A 50 -0.18 0.23 -9.91
C ARG A 50 -1.51 0.70 -10.47
N ALA A 51 -2.52 -0.15 -10.49
CA ALA A 51 -3.86 0.21 -10.94
C ALA A 51 -4.48 1.38 -10.17
N LEU A 52 -4.00 1.68 -8.97
CA LEU A 52 -4.51 2.78 -8.14
C LEU A 52 -3.74 4.09 -8.31
N ILE A 53 -2.64 4.11 -9.08
CA ILE A 53 -1.79 5.31 -9.23
C ILE A 53 -2.57 6.48 -9.84
N ASP A 54 -3.38 6.21 -10.84
CA ASP A 54 -4.17 7.23 -11.53
C ASP A 54 -5.21 7.90 -10.62
N TYR A 55 -5.58 7.24 -9.53
CA TYR A 55 -6.54 7.73 -8.55
C TYR A 55 -5.89 8.39 -7.33
N TYR A 56 -4.56 8.48 -7.26
CA TYR A 56 -3.87 9.06 -6.11
C TYR A 56 -4.23 10.52 -5.85
N ALA A 57 -4.55 11.30 -6.88
CA ALA A 57 -5.01 12.67 -6.72
C ALA A 57 -6.30 12.75 -5.88
N ILE A 58 -7.23 11.82 -6.09
CA ILE A 58 -8.48 11.74 -5.32
C ILE A 58 -8.21 11.23 -3.91
N PHE A 59 -7.35 10.21 -3.77
CA PHE A 59 -6.97 9.66 -2.48
C PHE A 59 -6.18 10.66 -1.62
N ALA A 60 -5.52 11.64 -2.23
CA ALA A 60 -4.83 12.70 -1.50
C ALA A 60 -5.78 13.60 -0.69
N ILE A 61 -7.05 13.75 -1.11
CA ILE A 61 -8.01 14.61 -0.42
C ILE A 61 -8.30 14.12 1.02
N PRO A 62 -8.69 12.87 1.27
CA PRO A 62 -8.84 12.36 2.63
C PRO A 62 -7.55 12.41 3.46
N ILE A 63 -6.40 12.14 2.84
CA ILE A 63 -5.10 12.25 3.51
C ILE A 63 -4.85 13.70 3.97
N ALA A 64 -5.08 14.67 3.09
CA ALA A 64 -4.92 16.09 3.42
C ALA A 64 -5.82 16.51 4.58
N ILE A 65 -7.04 15.98 4.66
CA ILE A 65 -7.97 16.26 5.77
C ILE A 65 -7.42 15.71 7.09
N VAL A 66 -6.86 14.48 7.09
CA VAL A 66 -6.23 13.92 8.30
C VAL A 66 -5.07 14.81 8.75
N LEU A 67 -4.20 15.19 7.84
CA LEU A 67 -3.06 16.06 8.13
C LEU A 67 -3.52 17.41 8.68
N HIS A 68 -4.50 18.04 8.05
CA HIS A 68 -5.07 19.29 8.54
C HIS A 68 -5.61 19.15 9.98
N GLN A 69 -6.33 18.08 10.29
CA GLN A 69 -6.84 17.84 11.66
C GLN A 69 -5.71 17.71 12.69
N VAL A 70 -4.59 17.12 12.31
CA VAL A 70 -3.39 17.02 13.15
C VAL A 70 -2.81 18.40 13.44
N PHE A 71 -2.70 19.25 12.42
CA PHE A 71 -2.15 20.61 12.60
C PHE A 71 -3.06 21.51 13.41
N VAL A 72 -4.37 21.39 13.27
CA VAL A 72 -5.36 22.23 13.99
C VAL A 72 -5.61 21.73 15.41
N THR A 73 -5.31 20.47 15.72
CA THR A 73 -5.55 19.92 17.07
C THR A 73 -4.73 20.64 18.13
N LYS A 74 -5.33 20.80 19.32
CA LYS A 74 -4.64 21.34 20.50
C LYS A 74 -3.70 20.34 21.17
N LYS A 75 -3.75 19.05 20.77
CA LYS A 75 -2.94 17.98 21.35
C LYS A 75 -1.53 18.00 20.76
N ALA A 76 -0.58 18.62 21.46
CA ALA A 76 0.80 18.81 21.01
C ALA A 76 1.50 17.49 20.64
N TYR A 77 1.26 16.41 21.38
CA TYR A 77 1.87 15.10 21.11
C TYR A 77 1.52 14.54 19.72
N LEU A 78 0.31 14.79 19.21
CA LEU A 78 -0.08 14.34 17.87
C LEU A 78 0.71 15.06 16.76
N LYS A 79 1.07 16.33 16.99
CA LYS A 79 1.89 17.11 16.07
C LYS A 79 3.32 16.59 15.94
N VAL A 80 3.78 15.81 16.90
CA VAL A 80 5.11 15.17 16.89
C VAL A 80 5.02 13.72 16.42
N ILE A 81 4.11 12.93 16.99
CA ILE A 81 4.01 11.49 16.70
C ILE A 81 3.65 11.25 15.22
N ILE A 82 2.67 12.00 14.68
CA ILE A 82 2.19 11.72 13.31
C ILE A 82 3.26 11.99 12.24
N PRO A 83 4.02 13.10 12.26
CA PRO A 83 5.14 13.26 11.35
C PRO A 83 6.21 12.17 11.49
N ILE A 84 6.52 11.71 12.69
CA ILE A 84 7.46 10.60 12.91
C ILE A 84 6.95 9.31 12.25
N VAL A 85 5.69 8.96 12.45
CA VAL A 85 5.07 7.78 11.82
C VAL A 85 5.07 7.88 10.30
N ILE A 86 4.74 9.06 9.75
CA ILE A 86 4.77 9.31 8.31
C ILE A 86 6.19 9.17 7.77
N SER A 87 7.20 9.73 8.45
CA SER A 87 8.60 9.58 8.07
C SER A 87 9.04 8.11 8.08
N GLY A 88 8.60 7.33 9.07
CA GLY A 88 8.83 5.88 9.11
C GLY A 88 8.21 5.16 7.92
N PHE A 89 6.99 5.52 7.51
CA PHE A 89 6.35 4.94 6.33
C PHE A 89 7.06 5.33 5.02
N ILE A 90 7.55 6.57 4.93
CA ILE A 90 8.34 7.02 3.78
C ILE A 90 9.64 6.22 3.71
N TYR A 91 10.35 6.09 4.82
CA TYR A 91 11.58 5.30 4.90
C TYR A 91 11.35 3.84 4.48
N LEU A 92 10.32 3.18 5.05
CA LEU A 92 9.96 1.82 4.68
C LEU A 92 9.67 1.70 3.18
N ASN A 93 8.95 2.65 2.61
CA ASN A 93 8.65 2.65 1.17
C ASN A 93 9.92 2.80 0.31
N GLN A 94 10.89 3.62 0.74
CA GLN A 94 12.17 3.76 0.04
C GLN A 94 13.00 2.46 0.11
N VAL A 95 13.06 1.81 1.27
CA VAL A 95 13.72 0.51 1.42
C VAL A 95 13.09 -0.54 0.50
N GLN A 96 11.75 -0.65 0.49
CA GLN A 96 11.05 -1.59 -0.37
C GLN A 96 11.26 -1.30 -1.86
N LEU A 97 11.29 -0.02 -2.25
CA LEU A 97 11.59 0.38 -3.62
C LEU A 97 13.02 -0.01 -4.03
N PHE A 98 13.98 0.18 -3.12
CA PHE A 98 15.36 -0.27 -3.32
C PHE A 98 15.41 -1.80 -3.48
N GLN A 99 14.76 -2.54 -2.57
CA GLN A 99 14.68 -4.00 -2.64
C GLN A 99 14.07 -4.50 -3.95
N TYR A 100 13.01 -3.84 -4.43
CA TYR A 100 12.40 -4.15 -5.72
C TYR A 100 13.37 -3.93 -6.89
N ARG A 101 14.06 -2.78 -6.92
CA ARG A 101 15.06 -2.47 -7.96
C ARG A 101 16.25 -3.43 -7.95
N SER A 102 16.64 -3.90 -6.77
CA SER A 102 17.73 -4.87 -6.59
C SER A 102 17.30 -6.33 -6.81
N GLY A 103 16.03 -6.57 -7.18
CA GLY A 103 15.49 -7.91 -7.38
C GLY A 103 15.30 -8.73 -6.11
N LEU A 104 15.37 -8.10 -4.93
CA LEU A 104 15.11 -8.74 -3.63
C LEU A 104 13.62 -8.90 -3.34
N LEU A 105 12.78 -8.05 -3.92
CA LEU A 105 11.34 -8.19 -3.93
C LEU A 105 10.89 -8.60 -5.33
N HIS A 106 10.36 -9.81 -5.44
CA HIS A 106 9.88 -10.30 -6.73
C HIS A 106 8.51 -9.67 -7.04
N TRP A 107 8.31 -9.31 -8.30
CA TRP A 107 7.10 -8.63 -8.75
C TRP A 107 5.84 -9.51 -8.76
N ASP A 108 6.00 -10.82 -8.77
CA ASP A 108 4.90 -11.76 -9.03
C ASP A 108 4.89 -12.98 -8.09
N SER A 109 6.04 -13.51 -7.74
CA SER A 109 6.19 -14.79 -7.03
C SER A 109 6.47 -14.61 -5.53
N MET A 110 6.06 -13.48 -4.94
CA MET A 110 6.36 -13.15 -3.55
C MET A 110 5.41 -13.86 -2.59
N THR A 111 5.94 -14.79 -1.80
CA THR A 111 5.20 -15.42 -0.70
C THR A 111 5.34 -14.61 0.60
N LYS A 112 4.49 -14.89 1.58
CA LYS A 112 4.54 -14.24 2.89
C LYS A 112 5.85 -14.54 3.60
N GLU A 113 6.33 -15.79 3.51
CA GLU A 113 7.57 -16.25 4.10
C GLU A 113 8.76 -15.49 3.51
N VAL A 114 8.83 -15.40 2.19
CA VAL A 114 9.86 -14.66 1.47
C VAL A 114 9.86 -13.18 1.84
N TYR A 115 8.67 -12.56 1.93
CA TYR A 115 8.56 -11.15 2.30
C TYR A 115 9.16 -10.89 3.68
N TRP A 116 8.85 -11.71 4.69
CA TRP A 116 9.37 -11.52 6.05
C TRP A 116 10.85 -11.86 6.16
N GLU A 117 11.33 -12.88 5.43
CA GLU A 117 12.75 -13.21 5.36
C GLU A 117 13.59 -12.06 4.82
N MET A 118 13.06 -11.33 3.83
CA MET A 118 13.74 -10.21 3.17
C MET A 118 13.40 -8.85 3.78
N PHE A 119 12.52 -8.80 4.81
CA PHE A 119 12.04 -7.54 5.37
C PHE A 119 13.19 -6.66 5.86
N LEU A 120 13.27 -5.44 5.34
CA LEU A 120 14.31 -4.43 5.60
C LEU A 120 15.76 -4.84 5.24
N LYS A 121 16.00 -6.02 4.69
CA LYS A 121 17.35 -6.41 4.24
C LYS A 121 17.65 -5.73 2.90
N THR A 122 18.77 -5.02 2.83
CA THR A 122 19.22 -4.35 1.60
C THR A 122 20.37 -5.09 0.91
N ASP A 123 21.14 -5.85 1.67
CA ASP A 123 22.21 -6.69 1.15
C ASP A 123 22.24 -8.03 1.90
N PRO A 124 21.34 -8.98 1.56
CA PRO A 124 21.32 -10.28 2.18
C PRO A 124 22.53 -11.12 1.70
N ASP A 125 23.00 -11.97 2.60
CA ASP A 125 24.08 -12.93 2.31
C ASP A 125 23.66 -13.96 1.25
N GLN A 126 24.65 -14.69 0.70
CA GLN A 126 24.42 -15.65 -0.38
C GLN A 126 23.51 -16.81 0.03
N GLU A 127 23.57 -17.21 1.29
CA GLU A 127 22.73 -18.28 1.82
C GLU A 127 21.25 -17.82 1.86
N THR A 128 21.00 -16.63 2.37
CA THR A 128 19.67 -16.01 2.36
C THR A 128 19.13 -15.84 0.94
N LYS A 129 19.97 -15.42 -0.01
CA LYS A 129 19.59 -15.31 -1.44
C LYS A 129 19.19 -16.67 -2.05
N LYS A 130 19.94 -17.74 -1.75
CA LYS A 130 19.60 -19.11 -2.20
C LYS A 130 18.29 -19.59 -1.60
N ARG A 131 18.09 -19.36 -0.30
CA ARG A 131 16.85 -19.72 0.40
C ARG A 131 15.65 -18.97 -0.18
N TYR A 132 15.79 -17.67 -0.42
CA TYR A 132 14.81 -16.83 -1.09
C TYR A 132 14.36 -17.41 -2.44
N LEU A 133 15.28 -17.80 -3.31
CA LEU A 133 14.96 -18.38 -4.62
C LEU A 133 14.18 -19.71 -4.50
N GLY A 134 14.42 -20.49 -3.44
CA GLY A 134 13.71 -21.74 -3.17
C GLY A 134 12.25 -21.55 -2.72
N PHE A 135 11.91 -20.39 -2.16
CA PHE A 135 10.56 -20.08 -1.67
C PHE A 135 9.70 -19.26 -2.64
N LEU A 136 10.23 -18.93 -3.83
CA LEU A 136 9.46 -18.23 -4.86
C LEU A 136 8.46 -19.17 -5.51
N GLU A 137 7.18 -18.88 -5.37
CA GLU A 137 6.10 -19.62 -6.00
C GLU A 137 5.43 -18.76 -7.07
N ARG A 138 5.36 -19.28 -8.29
CA ARG A 138 4.68 -18.58 -9.38
C ARG A 138 3.17 -18.76 -9.25
N PRO A 139 2.38 -17.66 -9.35
CA PRO A 139 0.94 -17.75 -9.36
C PRO A 139 0.43 -18.64 -10.52
N ASN A 140 -0.58 -19.43 -10.24
CA ASN A 140 -1.26 -20.20 -11.29
C ASN A 140 -2.29 -19.30 -11.99
N TYR A 141 -1.87 -18.60 -13.01
CA TYR A 141 -2.74 -17.68 -13.77
C TYR A 141 -3.94 -18.37 -14.44
N LYS A 142 -3.86 -19.66 -14.73
CA LYS A 142 -5.00 -20.40 -15.33
C LYS A 142 -6.11 -20.59 -14.31
N LEU A 143 -5.76 -21.00 -13.10
CA LEU A 143 -6.75 -21.13 -12.00
C LEU A 143 -7.29 -19.76 -11.59
N ALA A 144 -6.44 -18.75 -11.49
CA ALA A 144 -6.88 -17.41 -11.14
C ALA A 144 -7.90 -16.82 -12.14
N LYS A 145 -7.79 -17.13 -13.43
CA LYS A 145 -8.78 -16.74 -14.45
C LYS A 145 -10.13 -17.45 -14.29
N GLN A 146 -10.13 -18.65 -13.71
CA GLN A 146 -11.33 -19.43 -13.44
C GLN A 146 -12.00 -19.05 -12.11
N GLY A 147 -11.40 -18.14 -11.33
CA GLY A 147 -11.88 -17.72 -10.03
C GLY A 147 -11.40 -18.58 -8.88
N ASP A 148 -10.61 -19.60 -9.14
CA ASP A 148 -9.96 -20.42 -8.12
C ASP A 148 -8.66 -19.74 -7.64
N ARG A 149 -8.50 -19.70 -6.30
CA ARG A 149 -7.35 -19.08 -5.63
C ARG A 149 -6.50 -20.11 -4.91
#